data_b37be45c287d834df5067295ec195f82
#
_entry.id   b37be45c287d834df5067295ec195f82
#
_cell.length_a   1.000
_cell.length_b   1.000
_cell.length_c   1.000
_cell.angle_alpha   90.00
_cell.angle_beta   90.00
_cell.angle_gamma   90.00
#
_symmetry.space_group_name_H-M   'P 1'
#
loop_
_entity.id
_entity.type
_entity.pdbx_description
1 polymer ?
#
loop_
_entity_poly.entity_id
_entity_poly.type
_entity_poly.pdbx_seq_one_letter_code
_entity_poly.pdbx_strand_id
1 'polypeptide(L)'
;MNIPVIFQFLKEVSANNNREWFNAHKDLYEEARGEFENLLSAIITRISLFDESIRGVQVKDCTYRIYRDTRFSQDKTPYKTHLGGYINARGKKSDHCGYYVHIEPGNCLLAGGSYCLPPKTLKAVRQAVYDNCLLYTSPSPRDVEES
;
A
#
# COMPACT_ATOMS: atom_id res chain seq x y z
N MET A 1 16.52 -9.39 5.31
CA MET A 1 15.35 -8.49 5.51
C MET A 1 15.13 -8.27 7.00
N ASN A 2 15.29 -7.04 7.45
CA ASN A 2 15.18 -6.67 8.87
C ASN A 2 13.88 -5.88 9.12
N ILE A 3 12.75 -6.59 9.17
CA ILE A 3 11.43 -5.97 9.41
C ILE A 3 11.36 -5.22 10.74
N PRO A 4 11.96 -5.70 11.85
CA PRO A 4 11.95 -4.95 13.12
C PRO A 4 12.42 -3.50 13.03
N VAL A 5 13.38 -3.16 12.17
CA VAL A 5 13.87 -1.80 12.02
C VAL A 5 12.81 -0.85 11.46
N ILE A 6 11.93 -1.35 10.60
CA ILE A 6 10.79 -0.58 10.06
C ILE A 6 9.86 -0.17 11.22
N PHE A 7 9.50 -1.12 12.06
CA PHE A 7 8.63 -0.85 13.22
C PHE A 7 9.29 0.05 14.26
N GLN A 8 10.59 -0.13 14.50
CA GLN A 8 11.34 0.75 15.38
C GLN A 8 11.27 2.19 14.89
N PHE A 9 11.62 2.43 13.63
CA PHE A 9 11.55 3.77 13.04
C PHE A 9 10.15 4.37 13.14
N LEU A 10 9.11 3.61 12.77
CA LEU A 10 7.73 4.10 12.78
C LEU A 10 7.23 4.44 14.19
N LYS A 11 7.61 3.67 15.19
CA LYS A 11 7.30 3.98 16.60
C LYS A 11 8.01 5.24 17.07
N GLU A 12 9.28 5.38 16.73
CA GLU A 12 10.09 6.54 17.15
C GLU A 12 9.64 7.83 16.45
N VAL A 13 9.34 7.80 15.15
CA VAL A 13 8.82 8.98 14.43
C VAL A 13 7.43 9.36 14.91
N SER A 14 6.61 8.39 15.28
CA SER A 14 5.28 8.65 15.86
C SER A 14 5.37 9.38 17.20
N ALA A 15 6.35 9.02 18.03
CA ALA A 15 6.61 9.67 19.33
C ALA A 15 7.31 11.04 19.19
N ASN A 16 8.05 11.29 18.11
CA ASN A 16 8.89 12.47 17.90
C ASN A 16 8.64 13.06 16.51
N ASN A 17 7.39 13.36 16.18
CA ASN A 17 6.99 13.79 14.84
C ASN A 17 7.29 15.27 14.60
N ASN A 18 8.58 15.58 14.44
CA ASN A 18 9.10 16.91 14.16
C ASN A 18 10.35 16.84 13.26
N ARG A 19 10.67 17.95 12.60
CA ARG A 19 11.78 18.02 11.66
C ARG A 19 13.15 17.88 12.31
N GLU A 20 13.31 18.38 13.50
CA GLU A 20 14.57 18.34 14.25
C GLU A 20 14.94 16.89 14.56
N TRP A 21 14.04 16.14 15.15
CA TRP A 21 14.24 14.72 15.43
C TRP A 21 14.52 13.92 14.15
N PHE A 22 13.71 14.13 13.10
CA PHE A 22 13.87 13.42 11.84
C PHE A 22 15.23 13.68 11.19
N ASN A 23 15.68 14.93 11.18
CA ASN A 23 16.99 15.27 10.63
C ASN A 23 18.14 14.65 11.42
N ALA A 24 17.98 14.49 12.73
CA ALA A 24 18.97 13.81 13.59
C ALA A 24 18.96 12.28 13.41
N HIS A 25 17.88 11.70 12.89
CA HIS A 25 17.68 10.25 12.75
C HIS A 25 17.46 9.80 11.29
N LYS A 26 18.01 10.55 10.32
CA LYS A 26 17.90 10.18 8.90
C LYS A 26 18.48 8.81 8.59
N ASP A 27 19.54 8.40 9.28
CA ASP A 27 20.14 7.08 9.09
C ASP A 27 19.15 5.95 9.38
N LEU A 28 18.38 6.08 10.47
CA LEU A 28 17.34 5.13 10.83
C LEU A 28 16.21 5.12 9.78
N TYR A 29 15.83 6.28 9.27
CA TYR A 29 14.84 6.38 8.19
C TYR A 29 15.32 5.70 6.91
N GLU A 30 16.55 5.95 6.48
CA GLU A 30 17.12 5.35 5.26
C GLU A 30 17.23 3.83 5.39
N GLU A 31 17.62 3.33 6.55
CA GLU A 31 17.64 1.89 6.84
C GLU A 31 16.23 1.29 6.78
N ALA A 32 15.26 1.89 7.47
CA ALA A 32 13.87 1.43 7.46
C ALA A 32 13.25 1.48 6.06
N ARG A 33 13.52 2.52 5.29
CA ARG A 33 13.08 2.66 3.91
C ARG A 33 13.70 1.58 3.02
N GLY A 34 14.99 1.32 3.14
CA GLY A 34 15.68 0.27 2.38
C GLY A 34 15.09 -1.10 2.66
N GLU A 35 14.80 -1.42 3.90
CA GLU A 35 14.15 -2.67 4.28
C GLU A 35 12.70 -2.77 3.77
N PHE A 36 11.98 -1.65 3.76
CA PHE A 36 10.63 -1.61 3.16
C PHE A 36 10.68 -1.81 1.64
N GLU A 37 11.66 -1.23 0.96
CA GLU A 37 11.89 -1.45 -0.47
C GLU A 37 12.25 -2.91 -0.78
N ASN A 38 13.03 -3.56 0.07
CA ASN A 38 13.33 -4.99 -0.02
C ASN A 38 12.07 -5.83 0.15
N LEU A 39 11.20 -5.48 1.08
CA LEU A 39 9.90 -6.13 1.26
C LEU A 39 9.02 -6.00 0.02
N LEU A 40 8.90 -4.78 -0.54
CA LEU A 40 8.14 -4.56 -1.77
C LEU A 40 8.71 -5.36 -2.95
N SER A 41 10.02 -5.42 -3.09
CA SER A 41 10.67 -6.23 -4.12
C SER A 41 10.30 -7.71 -4.02
N ALA A 42 10.31 -8.25 -2.80
CA ALA A 42 9.89 -9.64 -2.56
C ALA A 42 8.41 -9.86 -2.90
N ILE A 43 7.53 -8.91 -2.55
CA ILE A 43 6.10 -8.95 -2.86
C ILE A 43 5.88 -8.88 -4.37
N ILE A 44 6.53 -7.95 -5.08
CA ILE A 44 6.45 -7.85 -6.55
C ILE A 44 6.86 -9.16 -7.22
N THR A 45 7.95 -9.77 -6.76
CA THR A 45 8.41 -11.05 -7.29
C THR A 45 7.36 -12.15 -7.11
N ARG A 46 6.70 -12.21 -5.95
CA ARG A 46 5.65 -13.19 -5.68
C ARG A 46 4.39 -12.94 -6.50
N ILE A 47 3.95 -11.69 -6.62
CA ILE A 47 2.79 -11.32 -7.42
C ILE A 47 3.03 -11.64 -8.90
N SER A 48 4.23 -11.39 -9.41
CA SER A 48 4.57 -11.65 -10.82
C SER A 48 4.51 -13.13 -11.24
N LEU A 49 4.38 -14.05 -10.28
CA LEU A 49 4.15 -15.47 -10.57
C LEU A 49 2.72 -15.75 -11.07
N PHE A 50 1.75 -14.93 -10.70
CA PHE A 50 0.36 -15.09 -11.11
C PHE A 50 -0.23 -13.88 -11.84
N ASP A 51 0.40 -12.72 -11.77
CA ASP A 51 0.00 -11.50 -12.46
C ASP A 51 1.18 -10.99 -13.31
N GLU A 52 1.15 -11.33 -14.60
CA GLU A 52 2.21 -10.95 -15.54
C GLU A 52 2.32 -9.44 -15.74
N SER A 53 1.24 -8.68 -15.54
CA SER A 53 1.23 -7.22 -15.70
C SER A 53 2.18 -6.51 -14.73
N ILE A 54 2.50 -7.15 -13.62
CA ILE A 54 3.39 -6.62 -12.57
C ILE A 54 4.87 -6.88 -12.86
N ARG A 55 5.18 -7.74 -13.83
CA ARG A 55 6.57 -7.99 -14.22
C ARG A 55 7.24 -6.71 -14.72
N GLY A 56 8.42 -6.40 -14.20
CA GLY A 56 9.18 -5.20 -14.56
C GLY A 56 8.79 -3.93 -13.81
N VAL A 57 7.79 -3.97 -12.94
CA VAL A 57 7.46 -2.84 -12.06
C VAL A 57 8.63 -2.56 -11.11
N GLN A 58 9.07 -1.30 -11.08
CA GLN A 58 10.19 -0.87 -10.24
C GLN A 58 9.71 -0.47 -8.85
N VAL A 59 10.41 -0.91 -7.83
CA VAL A 59 10.08 -0.61 -6.41
C VAL A 59 9.99 0.90 -6.15
N LYS A 60 10.92 1.69 -6.71
CA LYS A 60 10.94 3.14 -6.57
C LYS A 60 9.66 3.84 -7.06
N ASP A 61 8.98 3.24 -8.03
CA ASP A 61 7.73 3.77 -8.59
C ASP A 61 6.50 3.39 -7.74
N CYS A 62 6.67 2.45 -6.81
CA CYS A 62 5.61 1.96 -5.94
C CYS A 62 5.55 2.69 -4.59
N THR A 63 6.67 3.18 -4.08
CA THR A 63 6.75 3.76 -2.74
C THR A 63 6.15 5.15 -2.65
N TYR A 64 5.49 5.44 -1.53
CA TYR A 64 5.04 6.78 -1.17
C TYR A 64 6.08 7.47 -0.27
N ARG A 65 6.18 8.80 -0.39
CA ARG A 65 7.05 9.60 0.47
C ARG A 65 6.54 9.63 1.92
N ILE A 66 7.45 9.74 2.87
CA ILE A 66 7.13 9.85 4.29
C ILE A 66 6.50 11.20 4.67
N TYR A 67 6.75 12.24 3.89
CA TYR A 67 6.25 13.59 4.16
C TYR A 67 4.74 13.68 3.97
N ARG A 68 4.06 14.29 4.95
CA ARG A 68 2.63 14.59 4.86
C ARG A 68 2.38 15.90 4.09
N ASP A 69 1.27 15.94 3.37
CA ASP A 69 0.72 17.19 2.88
C ASP A 69 -0.18 17.78 3.98
N THR A 70 0.32 18.82 4.65
CA THR A 70 -0.37 19.43 5.80
C THR A 70 -1.09 20.73 5.47
N ARG A 71 -1.14 21.12 4.18
CA ARG A 71 -1.72 22.41 3.75
C ARG A 71 -3.17 22.60 4.20
N PHE A 72 -3.97 21.55 4.13
CA PHE A 72 -5.39 21.55 4.46
C PHE A 72 -5.73 20.73 5.71
N SER A 73 -4.73 20.25 6.45
CA SER A 73 -4.91 19.46 7.65
C SER A 73 -4.85 20.32 8.90
N GLN A 74 -5.69 20.02 9.89
CA GLN A 74 -5.57 20.61 11.24
C GLN A 74 -4.34 20.08 11.98
N ASP A 75 -4.03 18.80 11.79
CA ASP A 75 -2.81 18.18 12.29
C ASP A 75 -1.63 18.58 11.39
N LYS A 76 -0.67 19.31 11.93
CA LYS A 76 0.51 19.84 11.23
C LYS A 76 1.76 18.98 11.42
N THR A 77 1.66 17.77 11.97
CA THR A 77 2.79 16.85 12.05
C THR A 77 3.34 16.56 10.65
N PRO A 78 4.67 16.69 10.44
CA PRO A 78 5.24 16.69 9.10
C PRO A 78 5.41 15.30 8.47
N TYR A 79 5.39 14.23 9.27
CA TYR A 79 5.69 12.88 8.81
C TYR A 79 4.53 11.92 9.02
N LYS A 80 4.40 10.96 8.10
CA LYS A 80 3.48 9.83 8.23
C LYS A 80 3.99 8.86 9.29
N THR A 81 3.06 8.17 9.95
CA THR A 81 3.33 7.12 10.94
C THR A 81 3.32 5.72 10.33
N HIS A 82 3.32 5.64 9.01
CA HIS A 82 3.31 4.40 8.24
C HIS A 82 4.20 4.52 6.99
N LEU A 83 4.65 3.37 6.49
CA LEU A 83 5.21 3.24 5.16
C LEU A 83 4.20 2.56 4.25
N GLY A 84 3.97 3.16 3.09
CA GLY A 84 3.00 2.67 2.11
C GLY A 84 3.62 2.48 0.73
N GLY A 85 3.12 1.49 0.01
CA GLY A 85 3.46 1.25 -1.37
C GLY A 85 2.26 0.78 -2.18
N TYR A 86 2.16 1.22 -3.43
CA TYR A 86 1.13 0.79 -4.36
C TYR A 86 1.77 0.19 -5.61
N ILE A 87 1.59 -1.10 -5.79
CA ILE A 87 2.15 -1.89 -6.88
C ILE A 87 1.10 -1.92 -8.00
N ASN A 88 1.37 -1.21 -9.08
CA ASN A 88 0.48 -1.11 -10.22
C ASN A 88 1.31 -1.10 -11.51
N ALA A 89 0.88 -1.87 -12.51
CA ALA A 89 1.53 -1.97 -13.81
C ALA A 89 1.66 -0.62 -14.55
N ARG A 90 0.75 0.31 -14.29
CA ARG A 90 0.68 1.65 -14.93
C ARG A 90 1.03 2.79 -13.97
N GLY A 91 1.62 2.49 -12.83
CA GLY A 91 2.05 3.48 -11.84
C GLY A 91 1.00 3.86 -10.79
N LYS A 92 1.43 4.58 -9.76
CA LYS A 92 0.63 4.91 -8.57
C LYS A 92 -0.62 5.75 -8.83
N LYS A 93 -0.66 6.48 -9.93
CA LYS A 93 -1.78 7.37 -10.29
C LYS A 93 -2.78 6.75 -11.24
N SER A 94 -2.58 5.49 -11.59
CA SER A 94 -3.46 4.78 -12.52
C SER A 94 -4.77 4.36 -11.85
N ASP A 95 -5.86 4.40 -12.63
CA ASP A 95 -7.18 3.90 -12.22
C ASP A 95 -7.28 2.36 -12.29
N HIS A 96 -6.25 1.69 -12.80
CA HIS A 96 -6.20 0.24 -12.83
C HIS A 96 -6.05 -0.36 -11.43
N CYS A 97 -6.55 -1.57 -11.27
CA CYS A 97 -6.34 -2.34 -10.06
C CYS A 97 -4.85 -2.58 -9.79
N GLY A 98 -4.49 -2.54 -8.53
CA GLY A 98 -3.14 -2.81 -8.06
C GLY A 98 -3.14 -3.41 -6.67
N TYR A 99 -1.97 -3.45 -6.06
CA TYR A 99 -1.76 -4.05 -4.75
C TYR A 99 -1.19 -2.99 -3.81
N TYR A 100 -1.87 -2.78 -2.69
CA TYR A 100 -1.47 -1.80 -1.68
C TYR A 100 -0.85 -2.50 -0.49
N VAL A 101 0.33 -2.03 -0.08
CA VAL A 101 1.05 -2.50 1.10
C VAL A 101 1.16 -1.36 2.09
N HIS A 102 0.72 -1.59 3.31
CA HIS A 102 0.74 -0.61 4.39
C HIS A 102 1.39 -1.23 5.63
N ILE A 103 2.46 -0.64 6.10
CA ILE A 103 3.16 -1.07 7.32
C ILE A 103 3.05 0.04 8.34
N GLU A 104 2.37 -0.26 9.42
CA GLU A 104 2.19 0.62 10.57
C GLU A 104 2.12 -0.24 11.83
N PRO A 105 2.74 0.19 12.95
CA PRO A 105 2.62 -0.55 14.21
C PRO A 105 1.15 -0.74 14.61
N GLY A 106 0.72 -2.01 14.73
CA GLY A 106 -0.65 -2.36 15.08
C GLY A 106 -1.69 -2.27 13.96
N ASN A 107 -1.31 -1.82 12.75
CA ASN A 107 -2.25 -1.64 11.63
C ASN A 107 -1.59 -1.93 10.27
N CYS A 108 -1.08 -3.14 10.09
CA CYS A 108 -0.56 -3.57 8.79
C CYS A 108 -1.69 -4.04 7.88
N LEU A 109 -1.60 -3.69 6.60
CA LEU A 109 -2.58 -4.06 5.59
C LEU A 109 -1.91 -4.47 4.28
N LEU A 110 -2.40 -5.55 3.69
CA LEU A 110 -2.17 -5.90 2.29
C LEU A 110 -3.53 -5.98 1.61
N ALA A 111 -3.73 -5.18 0.57
CA ALA A 111 -5.00 -5.11 -0.15
C ALA A 111 -4.77 -5.14 -1.66
N GLY A 112 -5.73 -5.72 -2.39
CA GLY A 112 -5.79 -5.68 -3.85
C GLY A 112 -7.04 -4.95 -4.32
N GLY A 113 -6.92 -4.17 -5.39
CA GLY A 113 -8.05 -3.47 -5.97
C GLY A 113 -7.72 -2.07 -6.47
N SER A 114 -8.76 -1.28 -6.65
CA SER A 114 -8.68 0.13 -7.01
C SER A 114 -9.35 1.01 -5.98
N TYR A 115 -8.72 2.13 -5.68
CA TYR A 115 -9.23 3.12 -4.73
C TYR A 115 -9.72 4.36 -5.50
N CYS A 116 -10.90 4.86 -5.16
CA CYS A 116 -11.50 6.06 -5.75
C CYS A 116 -11.58 6.04 -7.29
N LEU A 117 -12.24 5.04 -7.85
CA LEU A 117 -12.49 4.98 -9.28
C LEU A 117 -13.36 6.15 -9.77
N PRO A 118 -13.08 6.71 -10.97
CA PRO A 118 -13.99 7.64 -11.63
C PRO A 118 -15.41 7.04 -11.76
N PRO A 119 -16.47 7.84 -11.65
CA PRO A 119 -17.86 7.34 -11.67
C PRO A 119 -18.19 6.46 -12.88
N LYS A 120 -17.68 6.81 -14.05
CA LYS A 120 -17.88 6.03 -15.28
C LYS A 120 -17.24 4.64 -15.18
N THR A 121 -16.00 4.57 -14.71
CA THR A 121 -15.27 3.31 -14.52
C THR A 121 -15.92 2.47 -13.41
N LEU A 122 -16.31 3.10 -12.31
CA LEU A 122 -17.00 2.43 -11.22
C LEU A 122 -18.33 1.79 -11.67
N LYS A 123 -19.10 2.50 -12.51
CA LYS A 123 -20.35 1.98 -13.09
C LYS A 123 -20.06 0.76 -13.96
N ALA A 124 -19.05 0.80 -14.81
CA ALA A 124 -18.65 -0.31 -15.67
C ALA A 124 -18.21 -1.54 -14.85
N VAL A 125 -17.42 -1.33 -13.80
CA VAL A 125 -16.99 -2.41 -12.90
C VAL A 125 -18.20 -3.04 -12.19
N ARG A 126 -19.10 -2.22 -11.65
CA ARG A 126 -20.34 -2.72 -11.01
C ARG A 126 -21.20 -3.51 -11.97
N GLN A 127 -21.33 -3.07 -13.22
CA GLN A 127 -22.07 -3.81 -14.24
C GLN A 127 -21.41 -5.15 -14.55
N ALA A 128 -20.09 -5.18 -14.71
CA ALA A 128 -19.34 -6.41 -14.96
C ALA A 128 -19.48 -7.42 -13.79
N VAL A 129 -19.46 -6.94 -12.55
CA VAL A 129 -19.67 -7.77 -11.35
C VAL A 129 -21.10 -8.31 -11.32
N TYR A 130 -22.09 -7.47 -11.65
CA TYR A 130 -23.50 -7.90 -11.73
C TYR A 130 -23.70 -8.98 -12.78
N ASP A 131 -23.16 -8.81 -13.98
CA ASP A 131 -23.29 -9.74 -15.10
C ASP A 131 -22.56 -11.08 -14.84
N ASN A 132 -21.54 -11.07 -13.97
CA ASN A 132 -20.68 -12.22 -13.67
C ASN A 132 -20.61 -12.51 -12.16
N CYS A 133 -21.71 -12.37 -11.43
CA CYS A 133 -21.73 -12.42 -9.98
C CYS A 133 -21.15 -13.73 -9.38
N LEU A 134 -21.34 -14.87 -10.04
CA LEU A 134 -20.80 -16.16 -9.58
C LEU A 134 -19.27 -16.24 -9.74
N LEU A 135 -18.69 -15.45 -10.66
CA LEU A 135 -17.25 -15.43 -10.90
C LEU A 135 -16.54 -14.52 -9.89
N TYR A 136 -17.15 -13.37 -9.52
CA TYR A 136 -16.52 -12.34 -8.71
C TYR A 136 -16.90 -12.36 -7.22
N THR A 137 -17.87 -13.15 -6.83
CA THR A 137 -18.29 -13.30 -5.43
C THR A 137 -17.79 -14.61 -4.84
N SER A 138 -17.20 -14.54 -3.65
CA SER A 138 -16.90 -15.74 -2.88
C SER A 138 -18.17 -16.32 -2.31
N PRO A 139 -18.37 -17.67 -2.31
CA PRO A 139 -19.51 -18.27 -1.68
C PRO A 139 -19.51 -17.99 -0.18
N SER A 140 -20.68 -17.59 0.37
CA SER A 140 -20.84 -17.45 1.81
C SER A 140 -20.89 -18.83 2.48
N PRO A 141 -20.68 -18.94 3.79
CA PRO A 141 -20.90 -20.22 4.51
C PRO A 141 -22.30 -20.78 4.33
N ARG A 142 -23.32 -19.92 4.15
CA ARG A 142 -24.71 -20.37 3.84
C ARG A 142 -24.79 -21.03 2.49
N ASP A 143 -24.14 -20.47 1.46
CA ASP A 143 -24.17 -21.04 0.11
C ASP A 143 -23.53 -22.44 0.07
N VAL A 144 -22.51 -22.66 0.91
CA VAL A 144 -21.87 -23.98 1.06
C VAL A 144 -22.74 -24.96 1.80
N GLU A 145 -23.52 -24.53 2.81
CA GLU A 145 -24.43 -25.37 3.59
C GLU A 145 -25.68 -25.79 2.78
N GLU A 146 -26.11 -24.96 1.85
CA GLU A 146 -27.27 -25.22 0.97
C GLU A 146 -26.93 -26.12 -0.22
N SER A 147 -25.68 -26.31 -0.50
CA SER A 147 -25.21 -27.19 -1.59
C SER A 147 -24.91 -28.61 -1.11
#